data_20ab7f4b665ab46f4063c080f75915c7
#
_entry.id   20ab7f4b665ab46f4063c080f75915c7
#
_cell.length_a   1.000
_cell.length_b   1.000
_cell.length_c   1.000
_cell.angle_alpha   90.00
_cell.angle_beta   90.00
_cell.angle_gamma   90.00
#
_symmetry.space_group_name_H-M   'P 1'
#
loop_
_entity.id
_entity.type
_entity.pdbx_description
1 polymer ?
#
loop_
_entity_poly.entity_id
_entity_poly.type
_entity_poly.pdbx_seq_one_letter_code
_entity_poly.pdbx_strand_id
1 'polypeptide(L)'
;TGVFMARKGLAKPVGSMTQYDKIRVGRGADKKYLHYKDIVPLASLDDIMFGTWDVYPQNAYQAAMYAEVLKEKDINPVREELEKVVPMKAAFDKNYAKRLDGDNVKDCKTRWEMVEALRQDIRDFKEKNGCARIVVIWAASTEIYVPVDMEIHGTLAALEAAMKADDREHIAPSMCYAYAALTEGAPFIMGAP
;
A
#
# COMPACT_ATOMS: atom_id res chain seq x y z
N THR A 1 -12.28 3.11 4.14
CA THR A 1 -13.55 3.58 4.77
C THR A 1 -13.27 4.43 6.00
N GLY A 2 -12.57 3.92 7.04
CA GLY A 2 -12.41 4.60 8.34
C GLY A 2 -11.80 6.01 8.27
N VAL A 3 -10.81 6.25 7.42
CA VAL A 3 -10.22 7.59 7.24
C VAL A 3 -11.24 8.57 6.66
N PHE A 4 -12.00 8.18 5.65
CA PHE A 4 -13.04 9.04 5.06
C PHE A 4 -14.19 9.32 6.04
N MET A 5 -14.56 8.34 6.88
CA MET A 5 -15.52 8.57 7.96
C MET A 5 -14.97 9.56 9.00
N ALA A 6 -13.69 9.44 9.35
CA ALA A 6 -13.05 10.38 10.28
C ALA A 6 -12.99 11.81 9.72
N ARG A 7 -12.68 11.98 8.43
CA ARG A 7 -12.72 13.28 7.72
C ARG A 7 -14.09 13.94 7.77
N LYS A 8 -15.16 13.15 7.65
CA LYS A 8 -16.55 13.63 7.74
C LYS A 8 -17.05 13.79 9.18
N GLY A 9 -16.23 13.51 10.19
CA GLY A 9 -16.63 13.55 11.60
C GLY A 9 -17.63 12.45 12.00
N LEU A 10 -17.81 11.43 11.14
CA LEU A 10 -18.71 10.30 11.38
C LEU A 10 -18.10 9.22 12.29
N ALA A 11 -16.80 9.20 12.42
CA ALA A 11 -16.08 8.30 13.30
C ALA A 11 -14.85 8.98 13.91
N LYS A 12 -14.46 8.55 15.12
CA LYS A 12 -13.19 8.94 15.71
C LYS A 12 -12.06 8.05 15.17
N PRO A 13 -10.84 8.58 14.97
CA PRO A 13 -9.72 7.79 14.47
C PRO A 13 -9.08 6.90 15.55
N VAL A 14 -9.88 6.17 16.32
CA VAL A 14 -9.44 5.36 17.46
C VAL A 14 -8.49 4.23 17.08
N GLY A 15 -8.51 3.78 15.81
CA GLY A 15 -7.56 2.80 15.28
C GLY A 15 -6.20 3.38 14.93
N SER A 16 -6.03 4.70 15.02
CA SER A 16 -4.76 5.37 14.75
C SER A 16 -4.20 5.99 16.02
N MET A 17 -3.27 5.31 16.67
CA MET A 17 -2.60 5.80 17.88
C MET A 17 -2.02 7.21 17.69
N THR A 18 -1.34 7.45 16.58
CA THR A 18 -0.70 8.73 16.28
C THR A 18 -1.67 9.89 16.10
N GLN A 19 -2.90 9.63 15.70
CA GLN A 19 -3.93 10.65 15.47
C GLN A 19 -4.86 10.87 16.67
N TYR A 20 -5.03 9.86 17.52
CA TYR A 20 -6.02 9.85 18.59
C TYR A 20 -5.41 9.89 19.99
N ASP A 21 -4.35 9.11 20.23
CA ASP A 21 -3.77 8.97 21.55
C ASP A 21 -2.90 10.14 21.99
N LYS A 22 -2.59 10.14 23.29
CA LYS A 22 -1.80 11.17 23.95
C LYS A 22 -0.57 10.59 24.62
N ILE A 23 0.51 11.33 24.60
CA ILE A 23 1.72 11.04 25.35
C ILE A 23 1.80 11.95 26.59
N ARG A 24 2.23 11.40 27.70
CA ARG A 24 2.53 12.18 28.89
C ARG A 24 3.89 12.88 28.75
N VAL A 25 3.89 14.20 28.89
CA VAL A 25 5.12 15.02 28.99
C VAL A 25 5.19 15.70 30.36
N GLY A 26 6.40 16.00 30.83
CA GLY A 26 6.64 16.63 32.14
C GLY A 26 6.56 15.65 33.33
N ARG A 27 6.88 16.16 34.51
CA ARG A 27 6.90 15.43 35.79
C ARG A 27 6.18 16.23 36.88
N GLY A 28 5.69 15.55 37.92
CA GLY A 28 5.05 16.18 39.06
C GLY A 28 3.89 17.09 38.67
N ALA A 29 3.93 18.35 39.12
CA ALA A 29 2.90 19.36 38.84
C ALA A 29 2.87 19.81 37.37
N ASP A 30 3.97 19.66 36.64
CA ASP A 30 4.08 20.05 35.21
C ASP A 30 3.61 18.96 34.26
N LYS A 31 3.03 17.89 34.78
CA LYS A 31 2.52 16.78 33.98
C LYS A 31 1.40 17.25 33.05
N LYS A 32 1.59 17.02 31.73
CA LYS A 32 0.62 17.32 30.67
C LYS A 32 0.43 16.10 29.77
N TYR A 33 -0.72 16.04 29.10
CA TYR A 33 -1.00 15.04 28.06
C TYR A 33 -1.23 15.77 26.74
N LEU A 34 -0.34 15.53 25.77
CA LEU A 34 -0.39 16.10 24.43
C LEU A 34 -0.67 14.99 23.42
N HIS A 35 -1.41 15.30 22.38
CA HIS A 35 -1.56 14.33 21.28
C HIS A 35 -0.24 14.13 20.55
N TYR A 36 0.01 12.92 20.05
CA TYR A 36 1.21 12.61 19.26
C TYR A 36 1.40 13.59 18.11
N LYS A 37 0.32 13.91 17.39
CA LYS A 37 0.34 14.85 16.27
C LYS A 37 0.72 16.28 16.63
N ASP A 38 0.61 16.67 17.91
CA ASP A 38 0.99 17.99 18.40
C ASP A 38 2.50 18.06 18.72
N ILE A 39 3.18 16.90 18.77
CA ILE A 39 4.61 16.77 19.10
C ILE A 39 5.42 16.40 17.86
N VAL A 40 4.88 15.49 17.04
CA VAL A 40 5.54 14.98 15.84
C VAL A 40 4.77 15.50 14.60
N PRO A 41 5.47 16.08 13.59
CA PRO A 41 4.84 16.60 12.39
C PRO A 41 4.35 15.43 11.50
N LEU A 42 3.19 14.88 11.86
CA LEU A 42 2.51 13.82 11.11
C LEU A 42 1.63 14.44 10.03
N ALA A 43 1.44 13.70 8.93
CA ALA A 43 0.45 14.07 7.92
C ALA A 43 -0.96 14.12 8.52
N SER A 44 -1.73 15.16 8.17
CA SER A 44 -3.16 15.19 8.49
C SER A 44 -3.89 14.07 7.76
N LEU A 45 -4.94 13.53 8.38
CA LEU A 45 -5.82 12.57 7.69
C LEU A 45 -6.43 13.18 6.42
N ASP A 46 -6.65 14.50 6.38
CA ASP A 46 -7.21 15.20 5.23
C ASP A 46 -6.26 15.23 4.03
N ASP A 47 -4.95 15.18 4.29
CA ASP A 47 -3.89 15.26 3.27
C ASP A 47 -3.51 13.89 2.68
N ILE A 48 -4.04 12.79 3.23
CA ILE A 48 -3.70 11.44 2.76
C ILE A 48 -4.47 11.12 1.48
N MET A 49 -3.76 10.80 0.40
CA MET A 49 -4.33 10.26 -0.83
C MET A 49 -4.18 8.75 -0.86
N PHE A 50 -5.21 8.05 -1.35
CA PHE A 50 -5.23 6.60 -1.44
C PHE A 50 -5.15 6.16 -2.89
N GLY A 51 -4.24 5.24 -3.17
CA GLY A 51 -4.14 4.48 -4.41
C GLY A 51 -3.92 3.02 -4.09
N THR A 52 -4.24 2.15 -5.02
CA THR A 52 -4.04 0.70 -4.86
C THR A 52 -3.74 0.08 -6.22
N TRP A 53 -3.07 -1.04 -6.21
CA TRP A 53 -3.06 -2.02 -7.29
C TRP A 53 -3.94 -3.18 -6.87
N ASP A 54 -4.71 -3.71 -7.78
CA ASP A 54 -5.50 -4.91 -7.52
C ASP A 54 -5.64 -5.72 -8.81
N VAL A 55 -5.72 -7.03 -8.68
CA VAL A 55 -6.01 -7.96 -9.79
C VAL A 55 -7.47 -7.88 -10.23
N TYR A 56 -8.33 -7.27 -9.41
CA TYR A 56 -9.72 -7.02 -9.70
C TYR A 56 -9.95 -5.53 -9.99
N PRO A 57 -10.79 -5.16 -10.98
CA PRO A 57 -11.01 -3.77 -11.38
C PRO A 57 -11.99 -2.99 -10.50
N GLN A 58 -12.57 -3.62 -9.46
CA GLN A 58 -13.56 -2.98 -8.60
C GLN A 58 -12.96 -1.82 -7.82
N ASN A 59 -13.67 -0.68 -7.79
CA ASN A 59 -13.29 0.44 -6.95
C ASN A 59 -13.45 0.12 -5.45
N ALA A 60 -12.90 0.97 -4.57
CA ALA A 60 -12.89 0.69 -3.14
C ALA A 60 -14.29 0.61 -2.51
N TYR A 61 -15.33 1.25 -3.11
CA TYR A 61 -16.70 1.08 -2.65
C TYR A 61 -17.21 -0.33 -2.96
N GLN A 62 -17.07 -0.77 -4.21
CA GLN A 62 -17.47 -2.11 -4.64
C GLN A 62 -16.75 -3.20 -3.86
N ALA A 63 -15.43 -3.03 -3.66
CA ALA A 63 -14.62 -3.95 -2.87
C ALA A 63 -15.07 -4.00 -1.39
N ALA A 64 -15.37 -2.85 -0.79
CA ALA A 64 -15.86 -2.78 0.59
C ALA A 64 -17.23 -3.45 0.76
N MET A 65 -18.12 -3.28 -0.22
CA MET A 65 -19.43 -3.94 -0.22
C MET A 65 -19.30 -5.45 -0.38
N TYR A 66 -18.43 -5.90 -1.30
CA TYR A 66 -18.20 -7.32 -1.55
C TYR A 66 -17.55 -8.04 -0.36
N ALA A 67 -16.64 -7.37 0.36
CA ALA A 67 -15.92 -7.96 1.48
C ALA A 67 -16.81 -8.22 2.72
N GLU A 68 -17.95 -7.56 2.84
CA GLU A 68 -18.93 -7.69 3.95
C GLU A 68 -18.33 -7.55 5.37
N VAL A 69 -17.15 -6.90 5.48
CA VAL A 69 -16.48 -6.65 6.77
C VAL A 69 -17.18 -5.53 7.54
N LEU A 70 -17.64 -4.50 6.83
CA LEU A 70 -18.41 -3.40 7.38
C LEU A 70 -19.84 -3.47 6.88
N LYS A 71 -20.77 -2.97 7.69
CA LYS A 71 -22.18 -2.90 7.28
C LYS A 71 -22.35 -1.80 6.22
N GLU A 72 -23.31 -1.99 5.33
CA GLU A 72 -23.65 -1.03 4.29
C GLU A 72 -23.89 0.39 4.83
N LYS A 73 -24.58 0.52 5.97
CA LYS A 73 -24.83 1.81 6.65
C LYS A 73 -23.56 2.55 7.06
N ASP A 74 -22.44 1.83 7.23
CA ASP A 74 -21.14 2.39 7.62
C ASP A 74 -20.27 2.71 6.38
N ILE A 75 -20.58 2.12 5.22
CA ILE A 75 -19.88 2.34 3.96
C ILE A 75 -20.53 3.46 3.14
N ASN A 76 -21.86 3.46 3.05
CA ASN A 76 -22.63 4.41 2.21
C ASN A 76 -22.35 5.89 2.50
N PRO A 77 -22.13 6.35 3.76
CA PRO A 77 -21.83 7.76 4.03
C PRO A 77 -20.54 8.29 3.38
N VAL A 78 -19.64 7.38 2.95
CA VAL A 78 -18.36 7.72 2.31
C VAL A 78 -18.22 7.09 0.91
N ARG A 79 -19.35 6.78 0.29
CA ARG A 79 -19.42 6.15 -1.02
C ARG A 79 -18.68 6.93 -2.09
N GLU A 80 -18.93 8.23 -2.19
CA GLU A 80 -18.35 9.09 -3.22
C GLU A 80 -16.82 9.14 -3.15
N GLU A 81 -16.24 9.10 -1.95
CA GLU A 81 -14.80 9.06 -1.75
C GLU A 81 -14.23 7.68 -2.11
N LEU A 82 -14.94 6.62 -1.75
CA LEU A 82 -14.51 5.26 -2.05
C LEU A 82 -14.59 4.94 -3.55
N GLU A 83 -15.61 5.45 -4.26
CA GLU A 83 -15.74 5.25 -5.71
C GLU A 83 -14.60 5.92 -6.50
N LYS A 84 -13.96 6.97 -5.96
CA LYS A 84 -12.81 7.64 -6.58
C LYS A 84 -11.51 6.83 -6.45
N VAL A 85 -11.44 5.87 -5.53
CA VAL A 85 -10.28 4.99 -5.36
C VAL A 85 -10.46 3.79 -6.30
N VAL A 86 -9.94 3.94 -7.51
CA VAL A 86 -9.96 2.92 -8.57
C VAL A 86 -8.60 2.24 -8.61
N PRO A 87 -8.51 0.92 -8.62
CA PRO A 87 -7.24 0.22 -8.64
C PRO A 87 -6.50 0.38 -9.98
N MET A 88 -5.21 0.59 -9.91
CA MET A 88 -4.28 0.41 -11.02
C MET A 88 -4.12 -1.08 -11.31
N LYS A 89 -3.71 -1.43 -12.52
CA LYS A 89 -3.39 -2.82 -12.88
C LYS A 89 -2.24 -3.36 -12.03
N ALA A 90 -2.45 -4.53 -11.44
CA ALA A 90 -1.46 -5.18 -10.59
C ALA A 90 -0.32 -5.81 -11.41
N ALA A 91 0.90 -5.79 -10.87
CA ALA A 91 1.95 -6.69 -11.29
C ALA A 91 1.72 -8.03 -10.57
N PHE A 92 1.33 -9.05 -11.30
CA PHE A 92 0.82 -10.30 -10.74
C PHE A 92 1.39 -11.50 -11.48
N ASP A 93 1.60 -12.58 -10.74
CA ASP A 93 1.95 -13.89 -11.30
C ASP A 93 1.16 -14.98 -10.57
N LYS A 94 0.29 -15.66 -11.31
CA LYS A 94 -0.60 -16.70 -10.79
C LYS A 94 0.17 -17.88 -10.14
N ASN A 95 1.41 -18.12 -10.56
CA ASN A 95 2.22 -19.16 -9.95
C ASN A 95 2.57 -18.86 -8.49
N TYR A 96 2.62 -17.59 -8.10
CA TYR A 96 2.90 -17.14 -6.75
C TYR A 96 1.66 -17.06 -5.85
N ALA A 97 0.48 -16.78 -6.42
CA ALA A 97 -0.77 -16.67 -5.68
C ALA A 97 -1.89 -17.43 -6.40
N LYS A 98 -1.79 -18.76 -6.41
CA LYS A 98 -2.59 -19.71 -7.22
C LYS A 98 -4.11 -19.59 -7.03
N ARG A 99 -4.57 -19.06 -5.89
CA ARG A 99 -6.00 -18.92 -5.56
C ARG A 99 -6.62 -17.61 -6.07
N LEU A 100 -5.81 -16.68 -6.57
CA LEU A 100 -6.29 -15.45 -7.18
C LEU A 100 -6.43 -15.64 -8.69
N ASP A 101 -7.50 -15.06 -9.25
CA ASP A 101 -7.79 -15.15 -10.68
C ASP A 101 -8.49 -13.85 -11.11
N GLY A 102 -7.71 -12.81 -11.36
CA GLY A 102 -8.19 -11.51 -11.81
C GLY A 102 -7.53 -11.10 -13.12
N ASP A 103 -8.21 -10.26 -13.88
CA ASP A 103 -7.82 -9.81 -15.22
C ASP A 103 -7.27 -8.36 -15.25
N ASN A 104 -7.36 -7.63 -14.13
CA ASN A 104 -6.80 -6.28 -14.01
C ASN A 104 -5.29 -6.35 -13.74
N VAL A 105 -4.54 -6.95 -14.67
CA VAL A 105 -3.12 -7.26 -14.55
C VAL A 105 -2.34 -6.52 -15.62
N LYS A 106 -1.11 -6.11 -15.28
CA LYS A 106 -0.15 -5.52 -16.24
C LYS A 106 0.33 -6.57 -17.23
N ASP A 107 0.35 -6.20 -18.50
CA ASP A 107 0.93 -7.02 -19.56
C ASP A 107 2.45 -6.78 -19.60
N CYS A 108 3.18 -7.46 -18.71
CA CYS A 108 4.64 -7.39 -18.62
C CYS A 108 5.27 -8.73 -18.97
N LYS A 109 6.25 -8.71 -19.87
CA LYS A 109 6.95 -9.92 -20.34
C LYS A 109 8.03 -10.38 -19.36
N THR A 110 8.63 -9.46 -18.61
CA THR A 110 9.73 -9.74 -17.68
C THR A 110 9.46 -9.12 -16.31
N ARG A 111 10.16 -9.60 -15.29
CA ARG A 111 10.16 -8.99 -13.94
C ARG A 111 10.67 -7.54 -13.98
N TRP A 112 11.61 -7.25 -14.86
CA TRP A 112 12.10 -5.88 -15.04
C TRP A 112 11.05 -4.95 -15.62
N GLU A 113 10.29 -5.38 -16.61
CA GLU A 113 9.14 -4.61 -17.13
C GLU A 113 8.08 -4.37 -16.04
N MET A 114 7.82 -5.35 -15.16
CA MET A 114 6.95 -5.16 -14.00
C MET A 114 7.46 -4.05 -13.08
N VAL A 115 8.75 -4.07 -12.75
CA VAL A 115 9.39 -3.05 -11.92
C VAL A 115 9.23 -1.66 -12.54
N GLU A 116 9.59 -1.50 -13.83
CA GLU A 116 9.50 -0.19 -14.49
C GLU A 116 8.05 0.32 -14.58
N ALA A 117 7.09 -0.57 -14.85
CA ALA A 117 5.69 -0.20 -14.86
C ALA A 117 5.16 0.20 -13.48
N LEU A 118 5.61 -0.45 -12.41
CA LEU A 118 5.27 -0.07 -11.03
C LEU A 118 5.91 1.27 -10.62
N ARG A 119 7.17 1.49 -11.01
CA ARG A 119 7.85 2.78 -10.80
C ARG A 119 7.11 3.91 -11.48
N GLN A 120 6.65 3.69 -12.73
CA GLN A 120 5.86 4.68 -13.45
C GLN A 120 4.54 4.98 -12.73
N ASP A 121 3.80 3.95 -12.27
CA ASP A 121 2.58 4.14 -11.49
C ASP A 121 2.80 5.00 -10.23
N ILE A 122 3.92 4.76 -9.51
CA ILE A 122 4.26 5.52 -8.30
C ILE A 122 4.51 7.00 -8.65
N ARG A 123 5.25 7.28 -9.74
CA ARG A 123 5.50 8.65 -10.21
C ARG A 123 4.21 9.34 -10.63
N ASP A 124 3.40 8.69 -11.44
CA ASP A 124 2.14 9.22 -11.96
C ASP A 124 1.16 9.49 -10.81
N PHE A 125 1.06 8.57 -9.84
CA PHE A 125 0.23 8.77 -8.67
C PHE A 125 0.70 9.96 -7.83
N LYS A 126 2.00 10.08 -7.60
CA LYS A 126 2.61 11.18 -6.85
C LYS A 126 2.35 12.52 -7.51
N GLU A 127 2.57 12.61 -8.81
CA GLU A 127 2.39 13.84 -9.61
C GLU A 127 0.91 14.23 -9.69
N LYS A 128 0.05 13.30 -10.10
CA LYS A 128 -1.39 13.52 -10.26
C LYS A 128 -2.07 14.03 -8.99
N ASN A 129 -1.62 13.55 -7.82
CA ASN A 129 -2.23 13.89 -6.54
C ASN A 129 -1.44 14.95 -5.75
N GLY A 130 -0.33 15.47 -6.30
CA GLY A 130 0.52 16.46 -5.62
C GLY A 130 1.13 15.94 -4.32
N CYS A 131 1.40 14.64 -4.22
CA CYS A 131 1.89 14.02 -3.00
C CYS A 131 3.35 14.39 -2.73
N ALA A 132 3.66 14.95 -1.57
CA ALA A 132 5.04 15.21 -1.15
C ALA A 132 5.82 13.92 -0.91
N ARG A 133 5.15 12.89 -0.37
CA ARG A 133 5.73 11.58 0.00
C ARG A 133 4.77 10.46 -0.38
N ILE A 134 5.33 9.30 -0.70
CA ILE A 134 4.60 8.04 -0.93
C ILE A 134 5.04 7.03 0.12
N VAL A 135 4.13 6.18 0.55
CA VAL A 135 4.38 4.96 1.32
C VAL A 135 3.68 3.83 0.59
N VAL A 136 4.39 2.76 0.31
CA VAL A 136 3.82 1.57 -0.32
C VAL A 136 3.64 0.49 0.75
N ILE A 137 2.44 -0.09 0.79
CA ILE A 137 2.09 -1.15 1.74
C ILE A 137 1.66 -2.38 0.94
N TRP A 138 2.35 -3.49 1.14
CA TRP A 138 1.92 -4.79 0.65
C TRP A 138 0.87 -5.35 1.60
N ALA A 139 -0.38 -5.32 1.17
CA ALA A 139 -1.52 -5.87 1.90
C ALA A 139 -2.28 -6.91 1.04
N ALA A 140 -1.58 -7.48 0.06
CA ALA A 140 -2.12 -8.50 -0.82
C ALA A 140 -2.07 -9.90 -0.19
N SER A 141 -2.60 -10.89 -0.91
CA SER A 141 -2.52 -12.28 -0.50
C SER A 141 -1.08 -12.76 -0.38
N THR A 142 -0.86 -13.70 0.53
CA THR A 142 0.44 -14.35 0.73
C THR A 142 0.87 -15.06 -0.54
N GLU A 143 2.08 -14.77 -0.98
CA GLU A 143 2.75 -15.47 -2.08
C GLU A 143 3.37 -16.78 -1.58
N ILE A 144 3.69 -17.69 -2.50
CA ILE A 144 4.48 -18.87 -2.17
C ILE A 144 5.85 -18.44 -1.63
N TYR A 145 6.39 -19.21 -0.71
CA TYR A 145 7.73 -18.97 -0.16
C TYR A 145 8.81 -19.17 -1.22
N VAL A 146 9.71 -18.20 -1.34
CA VAL A 146 10.92 -18.28 -2.17
C VAL A 146 12.11 -18.41 -1.22
N PRO A 147 12.89 -19.49 -1.29
CA PRO A 147 14.12 -19.62 -0.50
C PRO A 147 15.12 -18.51 -0.86
N VAL A 148 15.84 -18.02 0.13
CA VAL A 148 16.90 -17.05 -0.11
C VAL A 148 18.09 -17.75 -0.79
N ASP A 149 18.44 -17.26 -1.98
CA ASP A 149 19.66 -17.64 -2.70
C ASP A 149 20.62 -16.45 -2.70
N MET A 150 21.80 -16.62 -2.10
CA MET A 150 22.79 -15.53 -1.95
C MET A 150 23.45 -15.14 -3.28
N GLU A 151 23.44 -16.01 -4.29
CA GLU A 151 23.93 -15.67 -5.63
C GLU A 151 22.96 -14.71 -6.35
N ILE A 152 21.66 -14.77 -6.02
CA ILE A 152 20.61 -13.95 -6.62
C ILE A 152 20.24 -12.79 -5.72
N HIS A 153 20.00 -13.03 -4.43
CA HIS A 153 19.50 -12.04 -3.49
C HIS A 153 20.59 -11.32 -2.68
N GLY A 154 21.85 -11.79 -2.76
CA GLY A 154 22.94 -11.32 -1.93
C GLY A 154 23.45 -9.93 -2.27
N THR A 155 23.23 -9.43 -3.49
CA THR A 155 23.64 -8.08 -3.91
C THR A 155 22.57 -7.44 -4.79
N LEU A 156 22.53 -6.11 -4.80
CA LEU A 156 21.61 -5.37 -5.67
C LEU A 156 21.84 -5.68 -7.17
N ALA A 157 23.11 -5.78 -7.57
CA ALA A 157 23.47 -6.07 -8.96
C ALA A 157 22.98 -7.46 -9.41
N ALA A 158 23.10 -8.49 -8.54
CA ALA A 158 22.61 -9.83 -8.83
C ALA A 158 21.08 -9.87 -8.90
N LEU A 159 20.39 -9.21 -7.97
CA LEU A 159 18.94 -9.09 -7.96
C LEU A 159 18.42 -8.41 -9.24
N GLU A 160 19.03 -7.31 -9.67
CA GLU A 160 18.67 -6.62 -10.91
C GLU A 160 18.93 -7.48 -12.15
N ALA A 161 20.04 -8.23 -12.16
CA ALA A 161 20.34 -9.15 -13.25
C ALA A 161 19.28 -10.25 -13.37
N ALA A 162 18.86 -10.83 -12.24
CA ALA A 162 17.79 -11.82 -12.20
C ALA A 162 16.44 -11.25 -12.66
N MET A 163 16.07 -10.04 -12.25
CA MET A 163 14.87 -9.35 -12.73
C MET A 163 14.90 -9.11 -14.24
N LYS A 164 16.05 -8.71 -14.78
CA LYS A 164 16.27 -8.48 -16.24
C LYS A 164 16.26 -9.78 -17.05
N ALA A 165 16.74 -10.87 -16.45
CA ALA A 165 16.70 -12.21 -17.03
C ALA A 165 15.32 -12.87 -16.94
N ASP A 166 14.34 -12.24 -16.32
CA ASP A 166 12.99 -12.77 -16.03
C ASP A 166 13.03 -14.05 -15.18
N ASP A 167 13.89 -14.08 -14.17
CA ASP A 167 13.96 -15.19 -13.23
C ASP A 167 12.69 -15.26 -12.38
N ARG A 168 11.74 -16.05 -12.87
CA ARG A 168 10.42 -16.21 -12.22
C ARG A 168 10.43 -17.21 -11.07
N GLU A 169 11.48 -17.96 -10.90
CA GLU A 169 11.63 -18.91 -9.80
C GLU A 169 12.05 -18.21 -8.51
N HIS A 170 12.97 -17.24 -8.63
CA HIS A 170 13.56 -16.58 -7.47
C HIS A 170 13.04 -15.16 -7.23
N ILE A 171 12.39 -14.53 -8.21
CA ILE A 171 11.88 -13.16 -8.10
C ILE A 171 10.35 -13.16 -8.00
N ALA A 172 9.84 -13.02 -6.78
CA ALA A 172 8.41 -12.87 -6.50
C ALA A 172 7.88 -11.49 -6.95
N PRO A 173 6.59 -11.36 -7.32
CA PRO A 173 5.97 -10.06 -7.59
C PRO A 173 6.13 -9.05 -6.44
N SER A 174 6.00 -9.47 -5.19
CA SER A 174 6.23 -8.59 -4.02
C SER A 174 7.63 -7.98 -3.97
N MET A 175 8.67 -8.71 -4.45
CA MET A 175 10.02 -8.16 -4.59
C MET A 175 10.07 -7.05 -5.64
N CYS A 176 9.31 -7.17 -6.74
CA CYS A 176 9.20 -6.12 -7.76
C CYS A 176 8.55 -4.86 -7.19
N TYR A 177 7.48 -4.99 -6.37
CA TYR A 177 6.87 -3.85 -5.68
C TYR A 177 7.82 -3.19 -4.68
N ALA A 178 8.53 -4.00 -3.88
CA ALA A 178 9.50 -3.49 -2.91
C ALA A 178 10.64 -2.73 -3.61
N TYR A 179 11.20 -3.32 -4.66
CA TYR A 179 12.25 -2.69 -5.46
C TYR A 179 11.77 -1.38 -6.09
N ALA A 180 10.60 -1.38 -6.73
CA ALA A 180 10.02 -0.19 -7.33
C ALA A 180 9.79 0.92 -6.30
N ALA A 181 9.22 0.60 -5.14
CA ALA A 181 8.99 1.57 -4.07
C ALA A 181 10.30 2.19 -3.57
N LEU A 182 11.28 1.35 -3.22
CA LEU A 182 12.55 1.80 -2.65
C LEU A 182 13.36 2.63 -3.65
N THR A 183 13.37 2.28 -4.92
CA THR A 183 14.07 3.05 -5.97
C THR A 183 13.40 4.38 -6.30
N GLU A 184 12.09 4.53 -6.05
CA GLU A 184 11.37 5.80 -6.11
C GLU A 184 11.41 6.59 -4.78
N GLY A 185 12.20 6.16 -3.80
CA GLY A 185 12.37 6.81 -2.50
C GLY A 185 11.14 6.68 -1.59
N ALA A 186 10.27 5.71 -1.84
CA ALA A 186 9.10 5.42 -1.03
C ALA A 186 9.42 4.30 -0.03
N PRO A 187 9.14 4.44 1.27
CA PRO A 187 9.17 3.34 2.21
C PRO A 187 8.24 2.21 1.77
N PHE A 188 8.69 0.97 1.96
CA PHE A 188 7.90 -0.23 1.70
C PHE A 188 7.57 -0.96 3.00
N ILE A 189 6.31 -1.29 3.21
CA ILE A 189 5.82 -2.01 4.39
C ILE A 189 5.27 -3.36 3.92
N MET A 190 5.85 -4.45 4.43
CA MET A 190 5.33 -5.79 4.20
C MET A 190 4.25 -6.08 5.25
N GLY A 191 2.99 -6.14 4.83
CA GLY A 191 1.84 -6.41 5.68
C GLY A 191 1.31 -7.85 5.60
N ALA A 192 1.87 -8.68 4.71
CA ALA A 192 1.58 -10.10 4.65
C ALA A 192 2.65 -10.93 5.40
N PRO A 193 2.29 -12.10 5.98
CA PRO A 193 3.24 -12.98 6.64
C PRO A 193 4.20 -13.65 5.66
#